data_886c553ae88ae929f8434181ece69c92
#
_entry.id   886c553ae88ae929f8434181ece69c92
#
_cell.length_a   1.000
_cell.length_b   1.000
_cell.length_c   1.000
_cell.angle_alpha   90.00
_cell.angle_beta   90.00
_cell.angle_gamma   90.00
#
_symmetry.space_group_name_H-M   'P 1'
#
loop_
_entity.id
_entity.type
_entity.pdbx_description
1 polymer ?
#
loop_
_entity_poly.entity_id
_entity_poly.type
_entity_poly.pdbx_seq_one_letter_code
_entity_poly.pdbx_strand_id
1 'polypeptide(L)'
;MLKNFQISKSIIVFIKINFFLIVSLNIVAQNNTIIGIDKTEEYLPLIIDKNIAIVSNHTSQFIKENKSIHLVDSLLKLNVQVKKVFAPEHGFRGNLDAGEKIINSIDPKTGLPIVSLYGNKKKPSAEDLDEIDVIIFDIQDVGARFYTYLSTMHYVMESCAENDIELIVLDRPNPNGHYIDGPVMAKESMSFVGLHPVPIVYGMTIGEYAKMINGEKWLRNNLNCKLKVIEITNYDRNKKYKLTFKPSPNLPNQQSINLYPSLCFFEQTPVSVGRGTEKQFQVIGTPYWENFKFNFTPKSMPGAKYPKHENFTCYGLNLENEDYLSKIDLKWLILAYKNEKNKDNFFKSGFHRLAGNKLLEEQIKRGLS
;
A
#
# COMPACT_ATOMS: atom_id res chain seq x y z
N MET A 1 -4.74 -4.74 78.88
CA MET A 1 -5.89 -5.37 78.20
C MET A 1 -5.80 -5.16 76.71
N LEU A 2 -5.21 -6.09 76.00
CA LEU A 2 -5.16 -6.06 74.52
C LEU A 2 -6.36 -6.87 74.01
N LYS A 3 -7.33 -6.18 73.37
CA LYS A 3 -8.46 -6.85 72.68
C LYS A 3 -7.98 -7.43 71.38
N ASN A 4 -7.93 -8.76 71.29
CA ASN A 4 -7.73 -9.49 70.05
C ASN A 4 -8.91 -9.24 69.10
N PHE A 5 -8.66 -8.50 68.01
CA PHE A 5 -9.61 -8.39 66.91
C PHE A 5 -9.53 -9.68 66.06
N GLN A 6 -10.47 -10.58 66.23
CA GLN A 6 -10.66 -11.71 65.32
C GLN A 6 -11.40 -11.22 64.08
N ILE A 7 -10.66 -11.05 63.00
CA ILE A 7 -11.26 -10.77 61.67
C ILE A 7 -12.01 -12.03 61.21
N SER A 8 -13.30 -11.93 60.97
CA SER A 8 -14.15 -13.05 60.59
C SER A 8 -13.67 -13.62 59.25
N LYS A 9 -13.66 -14.97 59.10
CA LYS A 9 -13.29 -15.65 57.86
C LYS A 9 -14.09 -15.16 56.64
N SER A 10 -15.30 -14.69 56.85
CA SER A 10 -16.17 -14.09 55.83
C SER A 10 -15.63 -12.79 55.24
N ILE A 11 -15.00 -11.94 56.08
CA ILE A 11 -14.36 -10.68 55.62
C ILE A 11 -13.13 -10.96 54.74
N ILE A 12 -12.34 -11.98 55.14
CA ILE A 12 -11.14 -12.38 54.39
C ILE A 12 -11.53 -12.95 53.01
N VAL A 13 -12.62 -13.72 52.94
CA VAL A 13 -13.15 -14.24 51.62
C VAL A 13 -13.66 -13.10 50.77
N PHE A 14 -14.38 -12.09 51.37
CA PHE A 14 -14.89 -10.95 50.62
C PHE A 14 -13.77 -10.06 50.06
N ILE A 15 -12.71 -9.85 50.83
CA ILE A 15 -11.51 -9.10 50.38
C ILE A 15 -10.77 -9.88 49.26
N LYS A 16 -10.65 -11.20 49.37
CA LYS A 16 -10.02 -12.01 48.30
C LYS A 16 -10.84 -12.03 47.03
N ILE A 17 -12.16 -12.11 47.11
CA ILE A 17 -13.03 -12.10 45.92
C ILE A 17 -12.98 -10.71 45.24
N ASN A 18 -13.01 -9.61 46.00
CA ASN A 18 -12.89 -8.28 45.41
C ASN A 18 -11.49 -8.00 44.84
N PHE A 19 -10.42 -8.52 45.45
CA PHE A 19 -9.07 -8.41 44.92
C PHE A 19 -8.90 -9.23 43.61
N PHE A 20 -9.56 -10.38 43.52
CA PHE A 20 -9.55 -11.19 42.27
C PHE A 20 -10.41 -10.55 41.18
N LEU A 21 -11.52 -9.89 41.51
CA LEU A 21 -12.33 -9.10 40.58
C LEU A 21 -11.62 -7.84 40.06
N ILE A 22 -10.82 -7.18 40.91
CA ILE A 22 -10.02 -6.01 40.52
C ILE A 22 -8.82 -6.43 39.63
N VAL A 23 -8.25 -7.60 39.86
CA VAL A 23 -7.15 -8.12 39.04
C VAL A 23 -7.66 -8.67 37.69
N SER A 24 -8.89 -9.16 37.61
CA SER A 24 -9.51 -9.62 36.36
C SER A 24 -10.09 -8.48 35.48
N LEU A 25 -10.15 -7.25 35.98
CA LEU A 25 -10.53 -6.05 35.21
C LEU A 25 -9.37 -5.35 34.52
N ASN A 26 -8.16 -5.91 34.54
CA ASN A 26 -7.21 -5.65 33.48
C ASN A 26 -7.66 -6.38 32.20
N ILE A 27 -8.85 -6.06 31.71
CA ILE A 27 -9.18 -6.18 30.31
C ILE A 27 -8.07 -5.38 29.62
N VAL A 28 -7.10 -6.07 29.06
CA VAL A 28 -6.22 -5.49 28.05
C VAL A 28 -7.18 -4.97 26.99
N ALA A 29 -7.54 -3.70 27.09
CA ALA A 29 -8.18 -3.01 26.00
C ALA A 29 -7.23 -3.25 24.85
N GLN A 30 -7.62 -4.12 23.94
CA GLN A 30 -6.88 -4.37 22.74
C GLN A 30 -6.90 -3.02 22.04
N ASN A 31 -5.83 -2.23 22.25
CA ASN A 31 -5.70 -0.90 21.66
C ASN A 31 -5.66 -1.13 20.15
N ASN A 32 -6.83 -1.12 19.51
CA ASN A 32 -6.95 -1.24 18.09
C ASN A 32 -6.15 -0.12 17.42
N THR A 33 -5.45 -0.46 16.36
CA THR A 33 -4.78 0.55 15.54
C THR A 33 -5.82 1.52 15.00
N ILE A 34 -5.63 2.82 15.29
CA ILE A 34 -6.46 3.91 14.79
C ILE A 34 -5.69 4.56 13.66
N ILE A 35 -6.20 4.48 12.45
CA ILE A 35 -5.57 5.04 11.24
C ILE A 35 -5.97 6.50 11.04
N GLY A 36 -5.19 7.24 10.23
CA GLY A 36 -5.40 8.69 10.05
C GLY A 36 -6.82 9.07 9.62
N ILE A 37 -7.43 8.27 8.74
CA ILE A 37 -8.81 8.53 8.27
C ILE A 37 -9.87 8.42 9.39
N ASP A 38 -9.63 7.60 10.43
CA ASP A 38 -10.56 7.43 11.55
C ASP A 38 -10.57 8.64 12.51
N LYS A 39 -9.55 9.50 12.44
CA LYS A 39 -9.34 10.64 13.32
C LYS A 39 -9.96 11.93 12.77
N THR A 40 -11.24 11.88 12.41
CA THR A 40 -11.95 13.02 11.79
C THR A 40 -11.85 14.29 12.64
N GLU A 41 -11.85 14.17 13.98
CA GLU A 41 -11.70 15.30 14.91
C GLU A 41 -10.35 16.01 14.81
N GLU A 42 -9.28 15.32 14.33
CA GLU A 42 -7.96 15.93 14.18
C GLU A 42 -7.83 16.73 12.86
N TYR A 43 -8.43 16.24 11.76
CA TYR A 43 -8.25 16.89 10.45
C TYR A 43 -9.45 17.75 10.00
N LEU A 44 -10.67 17.50 10.49
CA LEU A 44 -11.85 18.29 10.09
C LEU A 44 -11.69 19.79 10.41
N PRO A 45 -11.19 20.21 11.58
CA PRO A 45 -10.96 21.63 11.88
C PRO A 45 -9.97 22.31 10.93
N LEU A 46 -9.10 21.54 10.26
CA LEU A 46 -8.10 22.07 9.33
C LEU A 46 -8.67 22.35 7.94
N ILE A 47 -9.86 21.83 7.62
CA ILE A 47 -10.43 21.80 6.27
C ILE A 47 -11.86 22.33 6.14
N ILE A 48 -12.57 22.57 7.26
CA ILE A 48 -14.02 22.82 7.24
C ILE A 48 -14.41 24.05 6.41
N ASP A 49 -13.62 25.12 6.46
CA ASP A 49 -13.87 26.38 5.74
C ASP A 49 -12.97 26.55 4.50
N LYS A 50 -12.40 25.46 4.00
CA LYS A 50 -11.46 25.48 2.89
C LYS A 50 -12.00 24.73 1.66
N ASN A 51 -11.57 25.17 0.48
CA ASN A 51 -11.74 24.40 -0.74
C ASN A 51 -10.69 23.31 -0.79
N ILE A 52 -11.10 22.05 -0.82
CA ILE A 52 -10.15 20.95 -0.80
C ILE A 52 -10.20 20.09 -2.05
N ALA A 53 -9.06 19.50 -2.39
CA ALA A 53 -8.98 18.36 -3.28
C ALA A 53 -8.53 17.12 -2.51
N ILE A 54 -8.89 15.93 -2.99
CA ILE A 54 -8.55 14.67 -2.31
C ILE A 54 -7.85 13.74 -3.28
N VAL A 55 -6.64 13.31 -2.94
CA VAL A 55 -5.94 12.22 -3.63
C VAL A 55 -6.42 10.91 -3.01
N SER A 56 -7.18 10.13 -3.76
CA SER A 56 -7.99 9.06 -3.21
C SER A 56 -8.25 7.96 -4.22
N ASN A 57 -8.41 6.74 -3.73
CA ASN A 57 -8.89 5.60 -4.49
C ASN A 57 -9.89 4.76 -3.67
N HIS A 58 -10.22 3.56 -4.14
CA HIS A 58 -11.14 2.65 -3.46
C HIS A 58 -10.72 2.24 -2.03
N THR A 59 -9.45 2.45 -1.64
CA THR A 59 -8.98 2.14 -0.28
C THR A 59 -9.25 3.26 0.72
N SER A 60 -9.63 4.45 0.26
CA SER A 60 -9.94 5.61 1.09
C SER A 60 -11.27 5.44 1.82
N GLN A 61 -11.34 4.39 2.63
CA GLN A 61 -12.54 3.95 3.35
C GLN A 61 -12.22 3.63 4.81
N PHE A 62 -13.23 3.76 5.65
CA PHE A 62 -13.24 3.33 7.05
C PHE A 62 -14.57 2.65 7.41
N ILE A 63 -14.57 1.91 8.52
CA ILE A 63 -15.77 1.22 8.99
C ILE A 63 -16.41 2.02 10.11
N LYS A 64 -17.68 2.38 9.95
CA LYS A 64 -18.50 2.99 10.99
C LYS A 64 -19.83 2.24 11.06
N GLU A 65 -20.22 1.81 12.27
CA GLU A 65 -21.48 1.05 12.49
C GLU A 65 -21.63 -0.15 11.53
N ASN A 66 -20.54 -0.92 11.33
CA ASN A 66 -20.46 -2.06 10.41
C ASN A 66 -20.70 -1.72 8.92
N LYS A 67 -20.62 -0.43 8.55
CA LYS A 67 -20.73 0.01 7.16
C LYS A 67 -19.41 0.61 6.69
N SER A 68 -19.03 0.25 5.46
CA SER A 68 -17.90 0.92 4.80
C SER A 68 -18.33 2.28 4.28
N ILE A 69 -17.58 3.32 4.63
CA ILE A 69 -17.82 4.70 4.20
C ILE A 69 -16.55 5.22 3.53
N HIS A 70 -16.71 5.74 2.32
CA HIS A 70 -15.60 6.37 1.60
C HIS A 70 -15.36 7.79 2.13
N LEU A 71 -14.08 8.20 2.27
CA LEU A 71 -13.67 9.51 2.78
C LEU A 71 -14.41 10.68 2.09
N VAL A 72 -14.42 10.68 0.76
CA VAL A 72 -15.10 11.74 -0.03
C VAL A 72 -16.57 11.82 0.33
N ASP A 73 -17.26 10.70 0.39
CA ASP A 73 -18.69 10.65 0.72
C ASP A 73 -18.95 11.15 2.17
N SER A 74 -18.02 10.85 3.08
CA SER A 74 -18.08 11.31 4.48
C SER A 74 -17.91 12.82 4.59
N LEU A 75 -16.88 13.37 3.92
CA LEU A 75 -16.58 14.81 3.97
C LEU A 75 -17.68 15.66 3.33
N LEU A 76 -18.28 15.20 2.22
CA LEU A 76 -19.44 15.87 1.62
C LEU A 76 -20.65 15.91 2.56
N LYS A 77 -20.90 14.82 3.32
CA LYS A 77 -21.97 14.80 4.36
C LYS A 77 -21.71 15.75 5.52
N LEU A 78 -20.43 16.06 5.77
CA LEU A 78 -20.02 17.05 6.79
C LEU A 78 -19.97 18.48 6.22
N ASN A 79 -20.50 18.70 5.01
CA ASN A 79 -20.52 19.98 4.31
C ASN A 79 -19.13 20.58 4.02
N VAL A 80 -18.08 19.75 3.94
CA VAL A 80 -16.74 20.18 3.50
C VAL A 80 -16.79 20.49 1.99
N GLN A 81 -16.13 21.58 1.60
CA GLN A 81 -16.07 22.04 0.19
C GLN A 81 -15.08 21.21 -0.63
N VAL A 82 -15.45 19.97 -0.98
CA VAL A 82 -14.65 19.11 -1.87
C VAL A 82 -14.85 19.57 -3.31
N LYS A 83 -13.80 20.08 -3.96
CA LYS A 83 -13.87 20.61 -5.35
C LYS A 83 -13.59 19.53 -6.39
N LYS A 84 -12.64 18.64 -6.15
CA LYS A 84 -12.25 17.59 -7.09
C LYS A 84 -11.53 16.42 -6.39
N VAL A 85 -11.43 15.31 -7.11
CA VAL A 85 -10.66 14.14 -6.69
C VAL A 85 -9.51 13.91 -7.65
N PHE A 86 -8.32 13.70 -7.14
CA PHE A 86 -7.16 13.21 -7.87
C PHE A 86 -7.09 11.69 -7.77
N ALA A 87 -7.18 11.00 -8.90
CA ALA A 87 -7.21 9.55 -8.96
C ALA A 87 -5.85 8.98 -9.39
N PRO A 88 -5.19 8.14 -8.57
CA PRO A 88 -3.97 7.43 -8.93
C PRO A 88 -4.28 6.23 -9.82
N GLU A 89 -3.28 5.37 -10.08
CA GLU A 89 -3.46 4.06 -10.73
C GLU A 89 -4.66 3.30 -10.16
N HIS A 90 -5.38 2.56 -10.98
CA HIS A 90 -6.66 1.89 -10.70
C HIS A 90 -7.88 2.83 -10.56
N GLY A 91 -7.72 4.14 -10.63
CA GLY A 91 -8.82 5.11 -10.61
C GLY A 91 -9.44 5.33 -9.23
N PHE A 92 -10.40 6.26 -9.18
CA PHE A 92 -11.00 6.71 -7.92
C PHE A 92 -11.80 5.62 -7.20
N ARG A 93 -12.63 4.88 -7.92
CA ARG A 93 -13.46 3.80 -7.34
C ARG A 93 -12.86 2.40 -7.52
N GLY A 94 -11.64 2.29 -8.06
CA GLY A 94 -10.92 1.01 -8.19
C GLY A 94 -11.41 0.11 -9.33
N ASN A 95 -12.05 0.66 -10.33
CA ASN A 95 -12.69 -0.11 -11.40
C ASN A 95 -11.80 -0.29 -12.65
N LEU A 96 -10.55 0.22 -12.62
CA LEU A 96 -9.65 0.20 -13.76
C LEU A 96 -8.52 -0.81 -13.57
N ASP A 97 -8.07 -1.39 -14.68
CA ASP A 97 -6.97 -2.35 -14.70
C ASP A 97 -5.61 -1.69 -14.40
N ALA A 98 -4.64 -2.49 -13.96
CA ALA A 98 -3.27 -2.04 -13.83
C ALA A 98 -2.72 -1.58 -15.20
N GLY A 99 -2.16 -0.36 -15.25
CA GLY A 99 -1.66 0.22 -16.50
C GLY A 99 -2.72 0.81 -17.42
N GLU A 100 -4.00 0.71 -17.10
CA GLU A 100 -5.07 1.32 -17.90
C GLU A 100 -5.04 2.86 -17.76
N LYS A 101 -5.23 3.55 -18.91
CA LYS A 101 -5.27 5.02 -18.92
C LYS A 101 -6.52 5.51 -18.18
N ILE A 102 -6.30 6.32 -17.18
CA ILE A 102 -7.37 7.02 -16.47
C ILE A 102 -7.64 8.34 -17.22
N ILE A 103 -8.88 8.52 -17.67
CA ILE A 103 -9.32 9.75 -18.32
C ILE A 103 -10.00 10.64 -17.26
N ASN A 104 -9.83 11.95 -17.35
CA ASN A 104 -10.59 12.89 -16.54
C ASN A 104 -12.08 12.65 -16.75
N SER A 105 -12.85 12.58 -15.69
CA SER A 105 -14.25 12.20 -15.69
C SER A 105 -14.99 12.88 -14.54
N ILE A 106 -16.27 12.58 -14.40
CA ILE A 106 -17.09 13.02 -13.27
C ILE A 106 -17.50 11.77 -12.49
N ASP A 107 -17.36 11.79 -11.17
CA ASP A 107 -17.86 10.71 -10.31
C ASP A 107 -19.40 10.66 -10.37
N PRO A 108 -20.01 9.58 -10.85
CA PRO A 108 -21.47 9.53 -11.03
C PRO A 108 -22.24 9.58 -9.70
N LYS A 109 -21.58 9.28 -8.58
CA LYS A 109 -22.21 9.30 -7.26
C LYS A 109 -22.26 10.69 -6.64
N THR A 110 -21.21 11.47 -6.82
CA THR A 110 -21.05 12.75 -6.12
C THR A 110 -21.10 13.97 -7.04
N GLY A 111 -20.97 13.78 -8.36
CA GLY A 111 -20.84 14.85 -9.34
C GLY A 111 -19.49 15.54 -9.35
N LEU A 112 -18.52 15.07 -8.54
CA LEU A 112 -17.20 15.69 -8.44
C LEU A 112 -16.36 15.41 -9.68
N PRO A 113 -15.57 16.40 -10.16
CA PRO A 113 -14.55 16.17 -11.16
C PRO A 113 -13.46 15.20 -10.65
N ILE A 114 -13.11 14.22 -11.49
CA ILE A 114 -11.99 13.30 -11.27
C ILE A 114 -10.88 13.67 -12.23
N VAL A 115 -9.71 14.04 -11.69
CA VAL A 115 -8.49 14.32 -12.44
C VAL A 115 -7.53 13.13 -12.30
N SER A 116 -7.12 12.57 -13.44
CA SER A 116 -6.17 11.45 -13.45
C SER A 116 -4.75 11.90 -13.10
N LEU A 117 -4.10 11.16 -12.20
CA LEU A 117 -2.66 11.25 -11.90
C LEU A 117 -1.90 10.00 -12.39
N TYR A 118 -2.40 9.35 -13.44
CA TYR A 118 -1.77 8.15 -14.01
C TYR A 118 -1.68 8.22 -15.54
N GLY A 119 -0.68 7.57 -16.11
CA GLY A 119 -0.42 7.60 -17.54
C GLY A 119 0.42 8.81 -17.95
N ASN A 120 -0.12 9.69 -18.79
CA ASN A 120 0.62 10.84 -19.31
C ASN A 120 0.78 11.97 -18.26
N LYS A 121 -0.22 12.16 -17.40
CA LYS A 121 -0.22 13.15 -16.31
C LYS A 121 -0.03 12.44 -14.96
N LYS A 122 1.07 12.72 -14.28
CA LYS A 122 1.42 12.10 -12.99
C LYS A 122 1.44 13.09 -11.83
N LYS A 123 1.37 14.38 -12.15
CA LYS A 123 1.47 15.51 -11.23
C LYS A 123 0.31 16.45 -11.47
N PRO A 124 -0.39 16.96 -10.44
CA PRO A 124 -1.34 18.03 -10.59
C PRO A 124 -0.67 19.26 -11.23
N SER A 125 -1.30 19.88 -12.23
CA SER A 125 -0.83 21.17 -12.78
C SER A 125 -1.33 22.33 -11.91
N ALA A 126 -0.80 23.55 -12.13
CA ALA A 126 -1.29 24.73 -11.44
C ALA A 126 -2.79 24.97 -11.68
N GLU A 127 -3.28 24.70 -12.91
CA GLU A 127 -4.71 24.83 -13.25
C GLU A 127 -5.57 23.79 -12.51
N ASP A 128 -5.03 22.59 -12.25
CA ASP A 128 -5.75 21.60 -11.42
C ASP A 128 -5.87 22.07 -9.96
N LEU A 129 -4.99 22.94 -9.52
CA LEU A 129 -4.91 23.45 -8.14
C LEU A 129 -5.59 24.81 -7.98
N ASP A 130 -6.13 25.37 -9.05
CA ASP A 130 -6.91 26.59 -8.97
C ASP A 130 -8.07 26.46 -7.96
N GLU A 131 -8.23 27.48 -7.12
CA GLU A 131 -9.19 27.52 -6.01
C GLU A 131 -9.01 26.42 -4.92
N ILE A 132 -7.89 25.73 -4.85
CA ILE A 132 -7.63 24.70 -3.83
C ILE A 132 -6.75 25.27 -2.73
N ASP A 133 -7.23 25.23 -1.51
CA ASP A 133 -6.50 25.66 -0.30
C ASP A 133 -5.69 24.51 0.33
N VAL A 134 -6.22 23.29 0.29
CA VAL A 134 -5.64 22.10 0.94
C VAL A 134 -5.85 20.87 0.07
N ILE A 135 -4.84 20.00 0.04
CA ILE A 135 -4.98 18.64 -0.50
C ILE A 135 -4.95 17.63 0.64
N ILE A 136 -5.89 16.69 0.63
CA ILE A 136 -5.84 15.49 1.47
C ILE A 136 -5.29 14.33 0.65
N PHE A 137 -4.31 13.61 1.17
CA PHE A 137 -3.83 12.35 0.61
C PHE A 137 -4.26 11.19 1.50
N ASP A 138 -5.07 10.28 0.97
CA ASP A 138 -5.54 9.09 1.69
C ASP A 138 -5.58 7.88 0.77
N ILE A 139 -4.49 7.10 0.74
CA ILE A 139 -4.34 5.91 -0.08
C ILE A 139 -3.58 4.85 0.71
N GLN A 140 -4.01 3.57 0.64
CA GLN A 140 -3.31 2.44 1.23
C GLN A 140 -2.14 2.00 0.36
N ASP A 141 -0.92 2.08 0.89
CA ASP A 141 0.28 1.50 0.31
C ASP A 141 0.54 0.07 0.84
N VAL A 142 1.47 -0.67 0.22
CA VAL A 142 1.79 -2.05 0.58
C VAL A 142 3.22 -2.25 1.09
N GLY A 143 3.99 -1.17 1.24
CA GLY A 143 5.36 -1.23 1.79
C GLY A 143 6.43 -1.73 0.81
N ALA A 144 6.15 -1.71 -0.48
CA ALA A 144 7.08 -2.10 -1.53
C ALA A 144 7.32 -0.92 -2.48
N ARG A 145 8.59 -0.53 -2.67
CA ARG A 145 9.03 0.65 -3.41
C ARG A 145 8.42 0.80 -4.80
N PHE A 146 8.20 -0.30 -5.51
CA PHE A 146 7.66 -0.28 -6.86
C PHE A 146 6.13 -0.17 -6.91
N TYR A 147 5.46 -0.11 -5.76
CA TYR A 147 4.04 0.20 -5.69
C TYR A 147 3.86 1.71 -5.87
N THR A 148 3.15 2.13 -6.92
CA THR A 148 3.28 3.47 -7.52
C THR A 148 2.72 4.62 -6.68
N TYR A 149 2.02 4.35 -5.58
CA TYR A 149 1.39 5.39 -4.75
C TYR A 149 2.39 6.29 -4.03
N LEU A 150 3.60 5.79 -3.72
CA LEU A 150 4.69 6.63 -3.22
C LEU A 150 5.12 7.69 -4.25
N SER A 151 5.17 7.29 -5.51
CA SER A 151 5.50 8.21 -6.60
C SER A 151 4.38 9.22 -6.86
N THR A 152 3.12 8.78 -6.75
CA THR A 152 1.97 9.69 -6.79
C THR A 152 2.05 10.71 -5.65
N MET A 153 2.34 10.27 -4.41
CA MET A 153 2.51 11.16 -3.26
C MET A 153 3.63 12.19 -3.48
N HIS A 154 4.80 11.73 -3.97
CA HIS A 154 5.91 12.63 -4.31
C HIS A 154 5.48 13.76 -5.26
N TYR A 155 4.82 13.41 -6.37
CA TYR A 155 4.39 14.42 -7.34
C TYR A 155 3.29 15.33 -6.81
N VAL A 156 2.42 14.86 -5.94
CA VAL A 156 1.45 15.69 -5.24
C VAL A 156 2.15 16.65 -4.27
N MET A 157 3.11 16.16 -3.47
CA MET A 157 3.92 16.99 -2.58
C MET A 157 4.69 18.07 -3.35
N GLU A 158 5.27 17.71 -4.49
CA GLU A 158 6.00 18.64 -5.34
C GLU A 158 5.08 19.72 -5.90
N SER A 159 3.89 19.34 -6.37
CA SER A 159 2.89 20.29 -6.85
C SER A 159 2.36 21.21 -5.75
N CYS A 160 2.12 20.68 -4.55
CA CYS A 160 1.75 21.47 -3.37
C CYS A 160 2.83 22.50 -3.01
N ALA A 161 4.12 22.08 -3.02
CA ALA A 161 5.23 22.96 -2.70
C ALA A 161 5.43 24.08 -3.74
N GLU A 162 5.22 23.78 -5.03
CA GLU A 162 5.31 24.77 -6.11
C GLU A 162 4.19 25.81 -6.08
N ASN A 163 3.02 25.48 -5.53
CA ASN A 163 1.83 26.34 -5.51
C ASN A 163 1.45 26.82 -4.11
N ASP A 164 2.32 26.62 -3.10
CA ASP A 164 2.15 27.04 -1.70
C ASP A 164 0.90 26.46 -1.01
N ILE A 165 0.44 25.26 -1.44
CA ILE A 165 -0.73 24.55 -0.92
C ILE A 165 -0.32 23.60 0.21
N GLU A 166 -1.13 23.50 1.27
CA GLU A 166 -0.94 22.55 2.35
C GLU A 166 -1.36 21.15 1.92
N LEU A 167 -0.55 20.14 2.28
CA LEU A 167 -0.86 18.73 2.10
C LEU A 167 -1.11 18.07 3.46
N ILE A 168 -2.28 17.46 3.63
CA ILE A 168 -2.61 16.63 4.78
C ILE A 168 -2.57 15.16 4.36
N VAL A 169 -1.68 14.37 4.96
CA VAL A 169 -1.60 12.91 4.73
C VAL A 169 -2.31 12.20 5.87
N LEU A 170 -3.36 11.45 5.56
CA LEU A 170 -4.01 10.54 6.51
C LEU A 170 -3.22 9.23 6.53
N ASP A 171 -2.42 9.04 7.57
CA ASP A 171 -1.46 7.93 7.62
C ASP A 171 -2.14 6.57 7.75
N ARG A 172 -1.53 5.56 7.12
CA ARG A 172 -2.05 4.19 7.05
C ARG A 172 -0.97 3.17 7.37
N PRO A 173 -1.32 2.03 8.02
CA PRO A 173 -0.39 0.97 8.34
C PRO A 173 0.29 0.40 7.10
N ASN A 174 1.57 0.08 7.24
CA ASN A 174 2.31 -0.67 6.24
C ASN A 174 2.18 -2.17 6.52
N PRO A 175 1.52 -2.97 5.66
CA PRO A 175 1.33 -4.40 5.91
C PRO A 175 2.64 -5.22 5.81
N ASN A 176 3.69 -4.67 5.19
CA ASN A 176 5.04 -5.21 5.14
C ASN A 176 6.04 -4.40 5.99
N GLY A 177 5.55 -3.60 6.97
CA GLY A 177 6.38 -2.74 7.81
C GLY A 177 7.32 -3.47 8.77
N HIS A 178 7.16 -4.77 8.95
CA HIS A 178 7.88 -5.61 9.91
C HIS A 178 9.32 -5.95 9.49
N TYR A 179 9.74 -5.57 8.28
CA TYR A 179 11.11 -5.76 7.80
C TYR A 179 11.53 -4.68 6.80
N ILE A 180 12.84 -4.57 6.62
CA ILE A 180 13.48 -3.72 5.60
C ILE A 180 14.41 -4.61 4.81
N ASP A 181 14.28 -4.63 3.46
CA ASP A 181 15.10 -5.53 2.64
C ASP A 181 15.18 -5.07 1.18
N GLY A 182 16.15 -5.65 0.48
CA GLY A 182 16.46 -5.38 -0.91
C GLY A 182 17.41 -4.18 -1.09
N PRO A 183 18.00 -4.03 -2.28
CA PRO A 183 18.94 -2.96 -2.55
C PRO A 183 18.27 -1.59 -2.54
N VAL A 184 19.02 -0.60 -2.09
CA VAL A 184 18.67 0.81 -2.27
C VAL A 184 18.64 1.14 -3.75
N MET A 185 17.66 1.95 -4.18
CA MET A 185 17.49 2.37 -5.57
C MET A 185 18.71 3.17 -6.05
N ALA A 186 19.36 2.68 -7.08
CA ALA A 186 20.41 3.43 -7.76
C ALA A 186 19.81 4.53 -8.68
N LYS A 187 20.48 5.66 -8.77
CA LYS A 187 20.00 6.85 -9.50
C LYS A 187 19.62 6.55 -10.95
N GLU A 188 20.40 5.73 -11.65
CA GLU A 188 20.19 5.33 -13.03
C GLU A 188 18.99 4.38 -13.24
N SER A 189 18.48 3.79 -12.16
CA SER A 189 17.31 2.91 -12.18
C SER A 189 16.02 3.61 -11.74
N MET A 190 16.11 4.87 -11.29
CA MET A 190 14.96 5.64 -10.83
C MET A 190 13.92 5.81 -11.93
N SER A 191 12.66 5.67 -11.56
CA SER A 191 11.50 5.80 -12.45
C SER A 191 10.22 5.93 -11.64
N PHE A 192 9.06 5.99 -12.30
CA PHE A 192 7.77 6.03 -11.59
C PHE A 192 7.50 4.81 -10.67
N VAL A 193 8.18 3.68 -10.89
CA VAL A 193 8.16 2.51 -9.98
C VAL A 193 9.26 2.56 -8.91
N GLY A 194 9.82 3.74 -8.64
CA GLY A 194 10.83 3.98 -7.60
C GLY A 194 11.58 5.27 -7.84
N LEU A 195 11.16 6.34 -7.18
CA LEU A 195 11.74 7.69 -7.31
C LEU A 195 12.87 7.96 -6.33
N HIS A 196 12.94 7.24 -5.21
CA HIS A 196 13.79 7.59 -4.08
C HIS A 196 14.83 6.51 -3.77
N PRO A 197 15.99 6.90 -3.19
CA PRO A 197 17.06 5.99 -2.82
C PRO A 197 16.72 5.22 -1.53
N VAL A 198 15.71 4.37 -1.58
CA VAL A 198 15.26 3.51 -0.48
C VAL A 198 15.33 2.03 -0.86
N PRO A 199 15.39 1.11 0.11
CA PRO A 199 15.27 -0.33 -0.14
C PRO A 199 13.96 -0.71 -0.83
N ILE A 200 13.87 -1.92 -1.37
CA ILE A 200 12.64 -2.43 -1.99
C ILE A 200 11.52 -2.48 -0.97
N VAL A 201 11.74 -3.08 0.19
CA VAL A 201 10.85 -3.01 1.35
C VAL A 201 11.44 -2.00 2.31
N TYR A 202 10.77 -0.89 2.49
CA TYR A 202 11.33 0.30 3.15
C TYR A 202 10.88 0.47 4.62
N GLY A 203 9.95 -0.35 5.13
CA GLY A 203 9.58 -0.45 6.54
C GLY A 203 8.81 0.73 7.14
N MET A 204 8.55 1.80 6.40
CA MET A 204 7.85 3.01 6.86
C MET A 204 6.35 2.97 6.53
N THR A 205 5.54 3.73 7.27
CA THR A 205 4.18 4.08 6.85
C THR A 205 4.23 5.14 5.74
N ILE A 206 3.11 5.40 5.06
CA ILE A 206 3.08 6.41 4.00
C ILE A 206 3.26 7.83 4.56
N GLY A 207 2.80 8.09 5.79
CA GLY A 207 3.00 9.35 6.48
C GLY A 207 4.45 9.57 6.90
N GLU A 208 5.12 8.52 7.42
CA GLU A 208 6.57 8.56 7.71
C GLU A 208 7.38 8.79 6.43
N TYR A 209 6.97 8.15 5.32
CA TYR A 209 7.62 8.33 4.03
C TYR A 209 7.46 9.76 3.48
N ALA A 210 6.28 10.37 3.64
CA ALA A 210 6.06 11.77 3.28
C ALA A 210 6.97 12.72 4.07
N LYS A 211 7.15 12.49 5.38
CA LYS A 211 8.10 13.25 6.20
C LYS A 211 9.55 13.09 5.70
N MET A 212 9.93 11.87 5.30
CA MET A 212 11.26 11.59 4.75
C MET A 212 11.49 12.31 3.43
N ILE A 213 10.52 12.37 2.51
CA ILE A 213 10.64 13.14 1.25
C ILE A 213 11.01 14.60 1.53
N ASN A 214 10.35 15.25 2.50
CA ASN A 214 10.67 16.61 2.91
C ASN A 214 12.04 16.70 3.61
N GLY A 215 12.31 15.82 4.57
CA GLY A 215 13.53 15.84 5.39
C GLY A 215 14.79 15.65 4.56
N GLU A 216 14.74 14.74 3.59
CA GLU A 216 15.84 14.45 2.65
C GLU A 216 15.89 15.40 1.45
N LYS A 217 14.95 16.37 1.35
CA LYS A 217 14.87 17.36 0.27
C LYS A 217 14.79 16.72 -1.12
N TRP A 218 14.00 15.65 -1.25
CA TRP A 218 13.87 14.92 -2.50
C TRP A 218 12.97 15.59 -3.53
N LEU A 219 12.21 16.61 -3.16
CA LEU A 219 11.41 17.39 -4.10
C LEU A 219 12.32 18.22 -5.02
N ARG A 220 11.83 18.48 -6.24
CA ARG A 220 12.57 19.28 -7.23
C ARG A 220 12.99 20.62 -6.65
N ASN A 221 14.21 21.04 -6.97
CA ASN A 221 14.82 22.30 -6.48
C ASN A 221 14.90 22.38 -4.95
N ASN A 222 14.94 21.25 -4.24
CA ASN A 222 14.91 21.17 -2.79
C ASN A 222 13.73 21.91 -2.13
N LEU A 223 12.60 21.97 -2.84
CA LEU A 223 11.37 22.53 -2.29
C LEU A 223 10.94 21.76 -1.03
N ASN A 224 10.18 22.43 -0.19
CA ASN A 224 9.61 21.83 1.02
C ASN A 224 8.09 21.97 0.98
N CYS A 225 7.38 20.86 1.05
CA CYS A 225 5.92 20.84 1.08
C CYS A 225 5.42 21.25 2.47
N LYS A 226 4.40 22.11 2.55
CA LYS A 226 3.65 22.36 3.79
C LYS A 226 2.88 21.09 4.16
N LEU A 227 3.52 20.20 4.92
CA LEU A 227 3.03 18.85 5.21
C LEU A 227 2.48 18.73 6.63
N LYS A 228 1.25 18.26 6.74
CA LYS A 228 0.65 17.77 7.99
C LYS A 228 0.38 16.27 7.85
N VAL A 229 0.84 15.46 8.80
CA VAL A 229 0.51 14.02 8.86
C VAL A 229 -0.44 13.80 10.04
N ILE A 230 -1.57 13.18 9.78
CA ILE A 230 -2.47 12.64 10.81
C ILE A 230 -2.00 11.22 11.10
N GLU A 231 -1.19 11.09 12.13
CA GLU A 231 -0.45 9.87 12.44
C GLU A 231 -1.36 8.72 12.92
N ILE A 232 -0.90 7.50 12.69
CA ILE A 232 -1.54 6.30 13.22
C ILE A 232 -1.31 6.24 14.73
N THR A 233 -2.29 5.75 15.49
CA THR A 233 -2.14 5.45 16.92
C THR A 233 -2.22 3.95 17.15
N ASN A 234 -1.45 3.44 18.12
CA ASN A 234 -1.40 2.03 18.52
C ASN A 234 -0.97 1.07 17.37
N TYR A 235 -0.19 1.55 16.44
CA TYR A 235 0.41 0.72 15.39
C TYR A 235 1.76 0.18 15.82
N ASP A 236 1.90 -1.15 15.77
CA ASP A 236 3.17 -1.84 16.00
C ASP A 236 3.60 -2.50 14.69
N ARG A 237 4.63 -1.94 14.05
CA ARG A 237 5.13 -2.45 12.76
C ARG A 237 5.69 -3.87 12.83
N ASN A 238 6.09 -4.35 14.03
CA ASN A 238 6.60 -5.70 14.21
C ASN A 238 5.49 -6.75 14.21
N LYS A 239 4.24 -6.34 14.29
CA LYS A 239 3.07 -7.21 14.22
C LYS A 239 2.50 -7.24 12.81
N LYS A 240 2.05 -8.42 12.40
CA LYS A 240 1.32 -8.59 11.15
C LYS A 240 0.05 -7.72 11.16
N TYR A 241 -0.07 -6.84 10.19
CA TYR A 241 -1.25 -6.01 10.02
C TYR A 241 -2.07 -6.50 8.82
N LYS A 242 -3.31 -6.88 9.08
CA LYS A 242 -4.24 -7.30 8.03
C LYS A 242 -5.04 -6.10 7.54
N LEU A 243 -4.92 -5.78 6.26
CA LEU A 243 -5.70 -4.70 5.63
C LEU A 243 -7.19 -5.06 5.59
N THR A 244 -8.02 -4.09 5.92
CA THR A 244 -9.49 -4.22 5.83
C THR A 244 -9.96 -4.18 4.38
N PHE A 245 -9.31 -3.37 3.54
CA PHE A 245 -9.62 -3.22 2.12
C PHE A 245 -8.45 -3.70 1.27
N LYS A 246 -8.74 -4.34 0.15
CA LYS A 246 -7.73 -4.77 -0.83
C LYS A 246 -7.02 -3.54 -1.39
N PRO A 247 -5.68 -3.47 -1.38
CA PRO A 247 -4.95 -2.29 -1.88
C PRO A 247 -5.00 -2.17 -3.41
N SER A 248 -5.24 -3.29 -4.10
CA SER A 248 -5.34 -3.37 -5.56
C SER A 248 -6.23 -4.55 -5.96
N PRO A 249 -6.88 -4.52 -7.12
CA PRO A 249 -7.56 -5.70 -7.68
C PRO A 249 -6.66 -6.94 -7.79
N ASN A 250 -5.34 -6.74 -7.94
CA ASN A 250 -4.36 -7.81 -8.07
C ASN A 250 -3.66 -8.21 -6.76
N LEU A 251 -4.06 -7.66 -5.62
CA LEU A 251 -3.59 -8.07 -4.30
C LEU A 251 -4.78 -8.42 -3.41
N PRO A 252 -5.40 -9.61 -3.64
CA PRO A 252 -6.71 -9.93 -3.10
C PRO A 252 -6.73 -10.20 -1.59
N ASN A 253 -5.57 -10.54 -0.99
CA ASN A 253 -5.49 -10.94 0.42
C ASN A 253 -4.10 -10.69 1.01
N GLN A 254 -3.93 -10.96 2.31
CA GLN A 254 -2.69 -10.73 3.02
C GLN A 254 -1.52 -11.57 2.49
N GLN A 255 -1.78 -12.78 2.00
CA GLN A 255 -0.73 -13.64 1.43
C GLN A 255 -0.14 -13.02 0.15
N SER A 256 -0.99 -12.57 -0.75
CA SER A 256 -0.55 -11.89 -1.97
C SER A 256 0.25 -10.61 -1.66
N ILE A 257 -0.17 -9.83 -0.65
CA ILE A 257 0.52 -8.60 -0.22
C ILE A 257 1.90 -8.92 0.35
N ASN A 258 2.02 -9.97 1.15
CA ASN A 258 3.31 -10.37 1.74
C ASN A 258 4.27 -10.97 0.71
N LEU A 259 3.76 -11.74 -0.26
CA LEU A 259 4.56 -12.30 -1.36
C LEU A 259 4.94 -11.25 -2.41
N TYR A 260 4.19 -10.15 -2.53
CA TYR A 260 4.36 -9.14 -3.57
C TYR A 260 5.80 -8.60 -3.70
N PRO A 261 6.53 -8.24 -2.62
CA PRO A 261 7.91 -7.78 -2.73
C PRO A 261 8.86 -8.78 -3.41
N SER A 262 8.62 -10.07 -3.22
CA SER A 262 9.41 -11.15 -3.84
C SER A 262 8.96 -11.49 -5.26
N LEU A 263 7.67 -11.35 -5.58
CA LEU A 263 7.09 -11.82 -6.84
C LEU A 263 6.93 -10.70 -7.89
N CYS A 264 6.98 -9.43 -7.50
CA CYS A 264 6.83 -8.33 -8.46
C CYS A 264 7.93 -8.29 -9.53
N PHE A 265 9.11 -8.83 -9.26
CA PHE A 265 10.18 -8.98 -10.25
C PHE A 265 9.72 -9.72 -11.52
N PHE A 266 8.79 -10.65 -11.39
CA PHE A 266 8.24 -11.41 -12.50
C PHE A 266 7.45 -10.56 -13.50
N GLU A 267 7.02 -9.36 -13.13
CA GLU A 267 6.40 -8.42 -14.08
C GLU A 267 7.34 -8.09 -15.26
N GLN A 268 8.65 -8.16 -15.03
CA GLN A 268 9.68 -7.93 -16.02
C GLN A 268 10.35 -9.24 -16.52
N THR A 269 9.58 -10.34 -16.51
CA THR A 269 9.97 -11.67 -17.06
C THR A 269 8.83 -12.27 -17.87
N PRO A 270 9.03 -13.40 -18.57
CA PRO A 270 7.93 -14.11 -19.23
C PRO A 270 7.00 -14.87 -18.27
N VAL A 271 7.34 -15.02 -16.99
CA VAL A 271 6.56 -15.81 -16.03
C VAL A 271 5.31 -15.06 -15.59
N SER A 272 4.16 -15.75 -15.56
CA SER A 272 2.92 -15.24 -14.96
C SER A 272 2.99 -15.31 -13.44
N VAL A 273 2.44 -14.29 -12.75
CA VAL A 273 2.23 -14.26 -11.30
C VAL A 273 0.75 -14.46 -10.92
N GLY A 274 0.01 -15.16 -11.78
CA GLY A 274 -1.39 -15.47 -11.52
C GLY A 274 -2.39 -14.33 -11.77
N ARG A 275 -1.96 -13.19 -12.37
CA ARG A 275 -2.93 -12.20 -12.87
C ARG A 275 -3.87 -12.89 -13.88
N GLY A 276 -5.17 -12.57 -13.81
CA GLY A 276 -6.18 -13.29 -14.59
C GLY A 276 -6.64 -14.60 -13.95
N THR A 277 -6.37 -14.80 -12.66
CA THR A 277 -6.89 -15.89 -11.81
C THR A 277 -7.35 -15.32 -10.47
N GLU A 278 -7.97 -16.15 -9.62
CA GLU A 278 -8.30 -15.79 -8.22
C GLU A 278 -7.07 -15.82 -7.29
N LYS A 279 -5.87 -16.14 -7.82
CA LYS A 279 -4.62 -16.37 -7.05
C LYS A 279 -3.51 -15.41 -7.45
N GLN A 280 -3.85 -14.14 -7.70
CA GLN A 280 -2.89 -13.11 -8.10
C GLN A 280 -1.78 -12.98 -7.04
N PHE A 281 -0.51 -12.99 -7.48
CA PHE A 281 0.68 -12.98 -6.63
C PHE A 281 0.74 -14.08 -5.57
N GLN A 282 0.09 -15.22 -5.85
CA GLN A 282 0.11 -16.43 -5.02
C GLN A 282 0.44 -17.68 -5.84
N VAL A 283 0.60 -17.54 -7.13
CA VAL A 283 1.05 -18.60 -8.04
C VAL A 283 2.04 -18.02 -9.05
N ILE A 284 2.96 -18.83 -9.51
CA ILE A 284 3.87 -18.50 -10.62
C ILE A 284 3.93 -19.63 -11.62
N GLY A 285 4.06 -19.31 -12.91
CA GLY A 285 4.18 -20.34 -13.92
C GLY A 285 4.20 -19.80 -15.36
N THR A 286 4.50 -20.72 -16.27
CA THR A 286 4.45 -20.49 -17.72
C THR A 286 3.91 -21.73 -18.43
N PRO A 287 3.46 -21.64 -19.70
CA PRO A 287 3.08 -22.80 -20.49
C PRO A 287 4.24 -23.79 -20.76
N TYR A 288 5.49 -23.36 -20.52
CA TYR A 288 6.71 -24.10 -20.92
C TYR A 288 7.34 -24.91 -19.79
N TRP A 289 6.79 -24.86 -18.56
CA TRP A 289 7.30 -25.60 -17.39
C TRP A 289 6.58 -26.94 -17.19
N GLU A 290 6.55 -27.77 -18.20
CA GLU A 290 5.79 -29.03 -18.24
C GLU A 290 6.11 -30.02 -17.12
N ASN A 291 7.27 -29.91 -16.46
CA ASN A 291 7.67 -30.77 -15.35
C ASN A 291 7.03 -30.40 -14.02
N PHE A 292 6.31 -29.29 -13.92
CA PHE A 292 5.61 -28.87 -12.71
C PHE A 292 4.20 -29.48 -12.68
N LYS A 293 3.79 -30.01 -11.51
CA LYS A 293 2.47 -30.66 -11.35
C LYS A 293 1.32 -29.67 -11.22
N PHE A 294 1.57 -28.55 -10.54
CA PHE A 294 0.56 -27.51 -10.34
C PHE A 294 0.37 -26.73 -11.64
N ASN A 295 -0.88 -26.42 -11.95
CA ASN A 295 -1.20 -25.63 -13.13
C ASN A 295 -2.35 -24.66 -12.87
N PHE A 296 -2.45 -23.62 -13.71
CA PHE A 296 -3.50 -22.63 -13.73
C PHE A 296 -3.63 -22.03 -15.12
N THR A 297 -4.79 -21.44 -15.43
CA THR A 297 -5.02 -20.82 -16.75
C THR A 297 -5.47 -19.37 -16.54
N PRO A 298 -4.62 -18.37 -16.84
CA PRO A 298 -5.02 -16.97 -16.81
C PRO A 298 -6.15 -16.68 -17.81
N LYS A 299 -7.13 -15.89 -17.39
CA LYS A 299 -8.24 -15.41 -18.22
C LYS A 299 -8.42 -13.91 -18.04
N SER A 300 -8.94 -13.24 -19.06
CA SER A 300 -9.35 -11.85 -18.93
C SER A 300 -10.38 -11.69 -17.80
N MET A 301 -10.11 -10.79 -16.86
CA MET A 301 -10.98 -10.49 -15.72
C MET A 301 -10.73 -9.06 -15.23
N PRO A 302 -11.65 -8.48 -14.42
CA PRO A 302 -11.42 -7.17 -13.80
C PRO A 302 -10.08 -7.12 -13.04
N GLY A 303 -9.28 -6.08 -13.27
CA GLY A 303 -7.92 -5.97 -12.73
C GLY A 303 -6.82 -6.61 -13.59
N ALA A 304 -7.18 -7.45 -14.58
CA ALA A 304 -6.25 -8.11 -15.48
C ALA A 304 -6.90 -8.40 -16.84
N LYS A 305 -7.16 -7.35 -17.62
CA LYS A 305 -7.82 -7.45 -18.94
C LYS A 305 -7.02 -8.27 -19.96
N TYR A 306 -5.70 -8.15 -19.89
CA TYR A 306 -4.75 -8.84 -20.79
C TYR A 306 -3.65 -9.52 -19.95
N PRO A 307 -3.96 -10.61 -19.21
CA PRO A 307 -2.95 -11.27 -18.40
C PRO A 307 -1.92 -11.99 -19.25
N LYS A 308 -0.70 -12.15 -18.74
CA LYS A 308 0.31 -12.99 -19.41
C LYS A 308 -0.22 -14.40 -19.59
N HIS A 309 0.00 -14.97 -20.78
CA HIS A 309 -0.43 -16.32 -21.14
C HIS A 309 -1.95 -16.52 -21.04
N GLU A 310 -2.73 -15.50 -21.41
CA GLU A 310 -4.19 -15.58 -21.44
C GLU A 310 -4.67 -16.82 -22.21
N ASN A 311 -5.58 -17.59 -21.60
CA ASN A 311 -6.15 -18.84 -22.13
C ASN A 311 -5.16 -20.00 -22.33
N PHE A 312 -3.88 -19.86 -21.95
CA PHE A 312 -2.93 -20.98 -21.98
C PHE A 312 -2.78 -21.58 -20.57
N THR A 313 -2.72 -22.90 -20.49
CA THR A 313 -2.39 -23.57 -19.25
C THR A 313 -0.93 -23.31 -18.90
N CYS A 314 -0.71 -22.66 -17.76
CA CYS A 314 0.59 -22.43 -17.16
C CYS A 314 0.89 -23.52 -16.13
N TYR A 315 2.07 -24.07 -16.14
CA TYR A 315 2.59 -25.00 -15.14
C TYR A 315 3.55 -24.26 -14.22
N GLY A 316 3.54 -24.58 -12.91
CA GLY A 316 4.40 -23.86 -11.98
C GLY A 316 4.18 -24.21 -10.51
N LEU A 317 4.17 -23.19 -9.65
CA LEU A 317 4.08 -23.33 -8.20
C LEU A 317 2.84 -22.63 -7.66
N ASN A 318 2.24 -23.26 -6.65
CA ASN A 318 1.24 -22.66 -5.78
C ASN A 318 1.92 -22.21 -4.48
N LEU A 319 1.83 -20.92 -4.17
CA LEU A 319 2.48 -20.25 -3.04
C LEU A 319 1.46 -19.77 -1.98
N GLU A 320 0.19 -20.21 -2.09
CA GLU A 320 -0.86 -19.77 -1.15
C GLU A 320 -0.56 -20.15 0.31
N ASN A 321 0.18 -21.25 0.51
CA ASN A 321 0.51 -21.78 1.82
C ASN A 321 1.98 -21.56 2.20
N GLU A 322 2.71 -20.69 1.50
CA GLU A 322 4.06 -20.32 1.91
C GLU A 322 4.03 -19.58 3.25
N ASP A 323 5.07 -19.78 4.04
CA ASP A 323 5.25 -19.07 5.29
C ASP A 323 5.29 -17.56 5.08
N TYR A 324 4.83 -16.83 6.08
CA TYR A 324 4.84 -15.38 6.06
C TYR A 324 6.29 -14.86 6.03
N LEU A 325 6.62 -14.16 4.96
CA LEU A 325 7.98 -13.66 4.71
C LEU A 325 8.31 -12.47 5.59
N SER A 326 9.53 -12.45 6.12
CA SER A 326 10.18 -11.32 6.78
C SER A 326 11.46 -10.89 6.06
N LYS A 327 11.58 -11.27 4.79
CA LYS A 327 12.64 -10.87 3.86
C LYS A 327 12.16 -11.10 2.42
N ILE A 328 12.82 -10.48 1.46
CA ILE A 328 12.64 -10.80 0.04
C ILE A 328 13.22 -12.18 -0.24
N ASP A 329 12.41 -13.08 -0.78
CA ASP A 329 12.86 -14.42 -1.16
C ASP A 329 13.03 -14.51 -2.68
N LEU A 330 14.27 -14.61 -3.12
CA LEU A 330 14.65 -14.72 -4.52
C LEU A 330 14.62 -16.16 -5.04
N LYS A 331 14.34 -17.17 -4.19
CA LYS A 331 14.36 -18.60 -4.59
C LYS A 331 13.50 -18.87 -5.81
N TRP A 332 12.34 -18.23 -5.90
CA TRP A 332 11.42 -18.44 -7.04
C TRP A 332 11.92 -17.79 -8.33
N LEU A 333 12.54 -16.60 -8.23
CA LEU A 333 13.12 -15.93 -9.38
C LEU A 333 14.32 -16.71 -9.95
N ILE A 334 15.16 -17.21 -9.06
CA ILE A 334 16.32 -18.06 -9.42
C ILE A 334 15.84 -19.38 -10.03
N LEU A 335 14.83 -20.03 -9.42
CA LEU A 335 14.21 -21.25 -9.93
C LEU A 335 13.67 -21.02 -11.36
N ALA A 336 12.94 -19.93 -11.54
CA ALA A 336 12.36 -19.56 -12.83
C ALA A 336 13.43 -19.35 -13.90
N TYR A 337 14.49 -18.62 -13.58
CA TYR A 337 15.61 -18.42 -14.50
C TYR A 337 16.31 -19.75 -14.86
N LYS A 338 16.51 -20.66 -13.88
CA LYS A 338 17.11 -21.98 -14.12
C LYS A 338 16.28 -22.84 -15.08
N ASN A 339 14.95 -22.77 -14.98
CA ASN A 339 14.03 -23.55 -15.84
C ASN A 339 13.70 -22.86 -17.17
N GLU A 340 14.14 -21.62 -17.41
CA GLU A 340 13.89 -20.92 -18.64
C GLU A 340 14.80 -21.46 -19.77
N LYS A 341 14.20 -21.80 -20.91
CA LYS A 341 14.93 -22.28 -22.10
C LYS A 341 15.63 -21.13 -22.83
N ASN A 342 14.96 -19.97 -22.92
CA ASN A 342 15.50 -18.77 -23.58
C ASN A 342 15.97 -17.77 -22.52
N LYS A 343 17.14 -18.02 -21.93
CA LYS A 343 17.72 -17.21 -20.85
C LYS A 343 18.04 -15.77 -21.27
N ASP A 344 18.39 -15.54 -22.53
CA ASP A 344 18.75 -14.21 -23.03
C ASP A 344 17.57 -13.23 -22.98
N ASN A 345 16.34 -13.76 -23.13
CA ASN A 345 15.11 -12.97 -23.11
C ASN A 345 14.33 -13.08 -21.79
N PHE A 346 14.90 -13.70 -20.75
CA PHE A 346 14.20 -13.85 -19.47
C PHE A 346 13.98 -12.52 -18.78
N PHE A 347 15.01 -11.69 -18.63
CA PHE A 347 14.90 -10.37 -18.05
C PHE A 347 14.60 -9.34 -19.13
N LYS A 348 13.47 -8.64 -18.99
CA LYS A 348 13.13 -7.51 -19.86
C LYS A 348 13.94 -6.28 -19.49
N SER A 349 14.07 -5.33 -20.40
CA SER A 349 14.87 -4.10 -20.24
C SER A 349 14.51 -3.26 -19.00
N GLY A 350 13.28 -3.38 -18.47
CA GLY A 350 12.79 -2.69 -17.28
C GLY A 350 13.11 -3.39 -15.96
N PHE A 351 13.71 -4.58 -15.96
CA PHE A 351 13.96 -5.37 -14.75
C PHE A 351 14.76 -4.59 -13.68
N HIS A 352 15.81 -3.88 -14.10
CA HIS A 352 16.64 -3.07 -13.20
C HIS A 352 15.85 -2.00 -12.43
N ARG A 353 14.73 -1.50 -12.98
CA ARG A 353 13.86 -0.51 -12.31
C ARG A 353 13.12 -1.09 -11.12
N LEU A 354 12.72 -2.37 -11.20
CA LEU A 354 12.14 -3.08 -10.05
C LEU A 354 13.21 -3.49 -9.06
N ALA A 355 14.31 -4.09 -9.53
CA ALA A 355 15.43 -4.49 -8.70
C ALA A 355 16.12 -3.31 -8.00
N GLY A 356 16.11 -2.12 -8.61
CA GLY A 356 16.77 -0.93 -8.09
C GLY A 356 18.21 -0.74 -8.63
N ASN A 357 18.76 -1.74 -9.28
CA ASN A 357 20.06 -1.70 -9.97
C ASN A 357 20.17 -2.86 -10.98
N LYS A 358 21.26 -2.92 -11.73
CA LYS A 358 21.54 -4.00 -12.71
C LYS A 358 22.19 -5.24 -12.09
N LEU A 359 22.71 -5.12 -10.86
CA LEU A 359 23.55 -6.15 -10.24
C LEU A 359 22.78 -7.46 -10.01
N LEU A 360 21.50 -7.41 -9.59
CA LEU A 360 20.70 -8.61 -9.34
C LEU A 360 20.57 -9.47 -10.61
N GLU A 361 20.29 -8.86 -11.75
CA GLU A 361 20.21 -9.57 -13.02
C GLU A 361 21.55 -10.24 -13.37
N GLU A 362 22.65 -9.52 -13.25
CA GLU A 362 23.99 -10.03 -13.52
C GLU A 362 24.35 -11.20 -12.60
N GLN A 363 24.06 -11.10 -11.31
CA GLN A 363 24.32 -12.16 -10.34
C GLN A 363 23.53 -13.43 -10.65
N ILE A 364 22.25 -13.31 -10.97
CA ILE A 364 21.42 -14.47 -11.34
C ILE A 364 21.94 -15.10 -12.61
N LYS A 365 22.31 -14.33 -13.65
CA LYS A 365 22.90 -14.84 -14.91
C LYS A 365 24.21 -15.60 -14.69
N ARG A 366 25.01 -15.18 -13.70
CA ARG A 366 26.27 -15.85 -13.30
C ARG A 366 26.05 -17.05 -12.38
N GLY A 367 24.81 -17.33 -11.98
CA GLY A 367 24.50 -18.42 -11.03
C GLY A 367 24.90 -18.12 -9.59
N LEU A 368 25.13 -16.86 -9.24
CA LEU A 368 25.33 -16.42 -7.87
C LEU A 368 23.97 -16.32 -7.16
N SER A 369 23.85 -16.93 -5.98
CA SER A 369 22.61 -16.95 -5.19
C SER A 369 22.84 -16.36 -3.82
#